data_aa8a76adc2219c8755a2934c87d79205
#
_entry.id   aa8a76adc2219c8755a2934c87d79205
#
_cell.length_a   1.000
_cell.length_b   1.000
_cell.length_c   1.000
_cell.angle_alpha   90.00
_cell.angle_beta   90.00
_cell.angle_gamma   90.00
#
_symmetry.space_group_name_H-M   'P 1'
#
loop_
_entity.id
_entity.type
_entity.pdbx_description
1 polymer ?
#
loop_
_entity_poly.entity_id
_entity_poly.type
_entity_poly.pdbx_seq_one_letter_code
_entity_poly.pdbx_strand_id
1 'polypeptide(L)'
;VAVLIAIPLGIISAVKQDTWVDYVVRTFSIAGIAMPSFWLGILIILGLLIGSQKFFGTPWMPPIYYVSPFEDFWRNMSQLIWPAVATGYRYSAVVTRMTRSALLEVLREDYIRTARAKGMLEKVIINRHALKNSMLPVLTIVGIEFAFLIGGLVVTEQVFNLNGLGRLFVESVGAQDFNLTQQLVMLVVLVAVLTNFVVDLLYAWLDPRIR
;
A
#
# COMPACT_ATOMS: atom_id res chain seq x y z
N VAL A 1 -4.39 4.90 2.52
CA VAL A 1 -3.27 5.84 2.23
C VAL A 1 -2.44 5.32 1.07
N ALA A 2 -1.85 4.10 1.13
CA ALA A 2 -0.95 3.58 0.09
C ALA A 2 -1.55 3.64 -1.33
N VAL A 3 -2.76 3.12 -1.54
CA VAL A 3 -3.43 3.10 -2.84
C VAL A 3 -3.76 4.50 -3.35
N LEU A 4 -4.21 5.41 -2.46
CA LEU A 4 -4.54 6.79 -2.81
C LEU A 4 -3.32 7.59 -3.31
N ILE A 5 -2.13 7.25 -2.87
CA ILE A 5 -0.88 7.87 -3.32
C ILE A 5 -0.34 7.15 -4.56
N ALA A 6 -0.38 5.83 -4.55
CA ALA A 6 0.25 4.99 -5.56
C ALA A 6 -0.38 5.13 -6.96
N ILE A 7 -1.71 5.10 -7.05
CA ILE A 7 -2.40 5.18 -8.33
C ILE A 7 -2.11 6.52 -9.04
N PRO A 8 -2.30 7.70 -8.41
CA PRO A 8 -1.95 8.97 -9.04
C PRO A 8 -0.47 9.07 -9.45
N LEU A 9 0.46 8.61 -8.59
CA LEU A 9 1.88 8.62 -8.92
C LEU A 9 2.20 7.72 -10.11
N GLY A 10 1.61 6.52 -10.17
CA GLY A 10 1.76 5.59 -11.29
C GLY A 10 1.23 6.17 -12.61
N ILE A 11 0.07 6.83 -12.57
CA ILE A 11 -0.53 7.50 -13.73
C ILE A 11 0.36 8.65 -14.20
N ILE A 12 0.80 9.53 -13.29
CA ILE A 12 1.67 10.66 -13.63
C ILE A 12 2.98 10.17 -14.24
N SER A 13 3.58 9.13 -13.67
CA SER A 13 4.82 8.52 -14.16
C SER A 13 4.64 7.92 -15.57
N ALA A 14 3.51 7.24 -15.84
CA ALA A 14 3.23 6.69 -17.16
C ALA A 14 2.95 7.77 -18.23
N VAL A 15 2.15 8.77 -17.87
CA VAL A 15 1.79 9.88 -18.80
C VAL A 15 3.00 10.75 -19.12
N LYS A 16 3.88 10.95 -18.13
CA LYS A 16 5.13 11.71 -18.30
C LYS A 16 6.34 10.79 -18.48
N GLN A 17 6.17 9.68 -19.22
CA GLN A 17 7.23 8.73 -19.50
C GLN A 17 8.51 9.43 -19.98
N ASP A 18 9.67 8.95 -19.49
CA ASP A 18 11.02 9.39 -19.83
C ASP A 18 11.33 10.88 -19.54
N THR A 19 10.49 11.53 -18.71
CA THR A 19 10.77 12.86 -18.13
C THR A 19 11.40 12.76 -16.74
N TRP A 20 11.92 13.88 -16.23
CA TRP A 20 12.47 13.93 -14.87
C TRP A 20 11.44 13.52 -13.79
N VAL A 21 10.16 13.80 -14.01
CA VAL A 21 9.05 13.39 -13.12
C VAL A 21 8.95 11.87 -13.05
N ASP A 22 9.03 11.20 -14.20
CA ASP A 22 9.03 9.74 -14.26
C ASP A 22 10.23 9.16 -13.52
N TYR A 23 11.41 9.71 -13.73
CA TYR A 23 12.62 9.25 -13.02
C TYR A 23 12.52 9.41 -11.50
N VAL A 24 11.97 10.52 -11.00
CA VAL A 24 11.75 10.75 -9.57
C VAL A 24 10.78 9.72 -9.00
N VAL A 25 9.62 9.49 -9.66
CA VAL A 25 8.63 8.51 -9.20
C VAL A 25 9.19 7.08 -9.22
N ARG A 26 9.96 6.73 -10.25
CA ARG A 26 10.63 5.43 -10.35
C ARG A 26 11.67 5.23 -9.24
N THR A 27 12.51 6.24 -8.98
CA THR A 27 13.49 6.20 -7.90
C THR A 27 12.80 6.04 -6.54
N PHE A 28 11.73 6.81 -6.30
CA PHE A 28 10.89 6.67 -5.11
C PHE A 28 10.33 5.25 -4.96
N SER A 29 9.80 4.67 -6.04
CA SER A 29 9.26 3.31 -6.01
C SER A 29 10.34 2.24 -5.80
N ILE A 30 11.52 2.39 -6.44
CA ILE A 30 12.64 1.46 -6.25
C ILE A 30 13.12 1.50 -4.80
N ALA A 31 13.30 2.70 -4.24
CA ALA A 31 13.68 2.88 -2.84
C ALA A 31 12.68 2.22 -1.88
N GLY A 32 11.37 2.41 -2.12
CA GLY A 32 10.32 1.82 -1.27
C GLY A 32 10.27 0.30 -1.31
N ILE A 33 10.59 -0.32 -2.45
CA ILE A 33 10.65 -1.79 -2.57
C ILE A 33 11.94 -2.33 -1.95
N ALA A 34 13.06 -1.61 -2.09
CA ALA A 34 14.35 -2.03 -1.58
C ALA A 34 14.46 -1.95 -0.04
N MET A 35 13.68 -1.06 0.59
CA MET A 35 13.73 -0.86 2.04
C MET A 35 12.73 -1.76 2.78
N PRO A 36 13.18 -2.57 3.76
CA PRO A 36 12.28 -3.26 4.67
C PRO A 36 11.45 -2.26 5.49
N SER A 37 10.14 -2.53 5.66
CA SER A 37 9.23 -1.62 6.37
C SER A 37 9.65 -1.36 7.82
N PHE A 38 10.17 -2.36 8.51
CA PHE A 38 10.65 -2.22 9.88
C PHE A 38 11.88 -1.31 9.98
N TRP A 39 12.80 -1.40 9.02
CA TRP A 39 13.98 -0.56 8.96
C TRP A 39 13.60 0.91 8.73
N LEU A 40 12.68 1.16 7.81
CA LEU A 40 12.10 2.48 7.62
C LEU A 40 11.38 2.97 8.89
N GLY A 41 10.68 2.09 9.60
CA GLY A 41 10.06 2.39 10.89
C GLY A 41 11.07 2.86 11.94
N ILE A 42 12.22 2.18 12.06
CA ILE A 42 13.31 2.60 12.95
C ILE A 42 13.86 3.97 12.55
N LEU A 43 14.10 4.20 11.25
CA LEU A 43 14.57 5.50 10.77
C LEU A 43 13.56 6.63 11.04
N ILE A 44 12.26 6.35 10.93
CA ILE A 44 11.22 7.33 11.27
C ILE A 44 11.28 7.67 12.76
N ILE A 45 11.35 6.68 13.65
CA ILE A 45 11.44 6.91 15.11
C ILE A 45 12.69 7.72 15.45
N LEU A 46 13.84 7.35 14.91
CA LEU A 46 15.10 8.09 15.11
C LEU A 46 15.00 9.53 14.57
N GLY A 47 14.43 9.70 13.38
CA GLY A 47 14.22 11.01 12.79
C GLY A 47 13.31 11.90 13.64
N LEU A 48 12.25 11.32 14.21
CA LEU A 48 11.34 12.04 15.12
C LEU A 48 12.04 12.42 16.42
N LEU A 49 12.80 11.52 17.04
CA LEU A 49 13.56 11.78 18.27
C LEU A 49 14.59 12.89 18.08
N ILE A 50 15.44 12.75 17.06
CA ILE A 50 16.52 13.71 16.80
C ILE A 50 15.94 15.06 16.31
N GLY A 51 14.96 15.00 15.41
CA GLY A 51 14.32 16.20 14.87
C GLY A 51 13.61 17.00 15.95
N SER A 52 12.78 16.34 16.77
CA SER A 52 12.05 17.04 17.84
C SER A 52 13.00 17.64 18.88
N GLN A 53 14.05 16.91 19.26
CA GLN A 53 15.07 17.46 20.19
C GLN A 53 15.78 18.69 19.60
N LYS A 54 16.10 18.66 18.30
CA LYS A 54 16.80 19.77 17.64
C LYS A 54 15.91 21.00 17.48
N PHE A 55 14.62 20.83 17.13
CA PHE A 55 13.73 21.94 16.83
C PHE A 55 12.94 22.45 18.04
N PHE A 56 12.61 21.57 18.99
CA PHE A 56 11.75 21.89 20.13
C PHE A 56 12.48 21.74 21.50
N GLY A 57 13.74 21.28 21.50
CA GLY A 57 14.52 21.07 22.74
C GLY A 57 14.07 19.85 23.57
N THR A 58 13.01 19.16 23.18
CA THR A 58 12.49 17.97 23.88
C THR A 58 12.34 16.82 22.90
N PRO A 59 12.89 15.61 23.21
CA PRO A 59 12.75 14.47 22.34
C PRO A 59 11.28 13.98 22.37
N TRP A 60 10.71 13.74 21.19
CA TRP A 60 9.38 13.20 21.04
C TRP A 60 9.42 11.89 20.24
N MET A 61 8.62 10.92 20.68
CA MET A 61 8.40 9.67 19.96
C MET A 61 6.92 9.27 20.01
N PRO A 62 6.45 8.45 19.07
CA PRO A 62 5.09 7.95 19.11
C PRO A 62 4.75 7.28 20.44
N PRO A 63 3.52 7.41 20.94
CA PRO A 63 3.10 6.74 22.19
C PRO A 63 3.32 5.23 22.12
N ILE A 64 3.95 4.68 23.16
CA ILE A 64 4.29 3.24 23.24
C ILE A 64 3.07 2.41 23.67
N TYR A 65 2.16 3.01 24.47
CA TYR A 65 0.95 2.34 24.95
C TYR A 65 -0.22 2.66 24.06
N TYR A 66 -0.98 1.63 23.70
CA TYR A 66 -2.18 1.78 22.90
C TYR A 66 -3.23 2.58 23.67
N VAL A 67 -3.78 3.58 23.00
CA VAL A 67 -4.91 4.37 23.47
C VAL A 67 -6.06 4.20 22.49
N SER A 68 -7.25 3.92 22.99
CA SER A 68 -8.43 3.76 22.14
C SER A 68 -8.76 5.06 21.39
N PRO A 69 -9.15 5.00 20.10
CA PRO A 69 -9.58 6.18 19.35
C PRO A 69 -10.84 6.85 19.94
N PHE A 70 -11.60 6.13 20.76
CA PHE A 70 -12.77 6.66 21.46
C PHE A 70 -12.43 7.41 22.76
N GLU A 71 -11.22 7.18 23.32
CA GLU A 71 -10.71 7.88 24.50
C GLU A 71 -9.92 9.14 24.10
N ASP A 72 -8.97 8.99 23.19
CA ASP A 72 -8.15 10.08 22.64
C ASP A 72 -7.79 9.82 21.18
N PHE A 73 -8.58 10.36 20.28
CA PHE A 73 -8.40 10.20 18.83
C PHE A 73 -7.03 10.70 18.35
N TRP A 74 -6.57 11.85 18.84
CA TRP A 74 -5.31 12.45 18.38
C TRP A 74 -4.09 11.64 18.84
N ARG A 75 -4.13 11.14 20.05
CA ARG A 75 -3.08 10.30 20.59
C ARG A 75 -3.03 8.95 19.88
N ASN A 76 -4.17 8.33 19.62
CA ASN A 76 -4.27 7.12 18.82
C ASN A 76 -3.72 7.35 17.39
N MET A 77 -4.13 8.46 16.75
CA MET A 77 -3.66 8.80 15.42
C MET A 77 -2.15 9.04 15.39
N SER A 78 -1.59 9.74 16.39
CA SER A 78 -0.16 9.97 16.50
C SER A 78 0.66 8.69 16.71
N GLN A 79 0.05 7.65 17.27
CA GLN A 79 0.65 6.32 17.40
C GLN A 79 0.63 5.55 16.07
N LEU A 80 -0.52 5.53 15.37
CA LEU A 80 -0.76 4.65 14.22
C LEU A 80 -0.24 5.22 12.90
N ILE A 81 -0.08 6.53 12.77
CA ILE A 81 0.32 7.15 11.49
C ILE A 81 1.72 6.72 11.04
N TRP A 82 2.66 6.56 11.95
CA TRP A 82 4.06 6.27 11.62
C TRP A 82 4.27 4.83 11.14
N PRO A 83 3.76 3.80 11.81
CA PRO A 83 3.76 2.45 11.25
C PRO A 83 2.97 2.37 9.94
N ALA A 84 1.86 3.11 9.81
CA ALA A 84 1.11 3.17 8.57
C ALA A 84 1.90 3.83 7.43
N VAL A 85 2.72 4.85 7.71
CA VAL A 85 3.63 5.46 6.73
C VAL A 85 4.75 4.49 6.35
N ALA A 86 5.40 3.84 7.34
CA ALA A 86 6.49 2.91 7.08
C ALA A 86 6.07 1.73 6.20
N THR A 87 4.92 1.12 6.51
CA THR A 87 4.37 0.01 5.73
C THR A 87 3.74 0.48 4.43
N GLY A 88 2.95 1.56 4.49
CA GLY A 88 2.26 2.14 3.35
C GLY A 88 3.19 2.63 2.24
N TYR A 89 4.40 3.08 2.58
CA TYR A 89 5.41 3.47 1.60
C TYR A 89 5.82 2.29 0.71
N ARG A 90 6.15 1.15 1.31
CA ARG A 90 6.52 -0.06 0.56
C ARG A 90 5.39 -0.53 -0.35
N TYR A 91 4.17 -0.62 0.18
CA TYR A 91 3.00 -1.03 -0.61
C TYR A 91 2.65 -0.03 -1.71
N SER A 92 2.75 1.28 -1.42
CA SER A 92 2.56 2.30 -2.45
C SER A 92 3.57 2.19 -3.59
N ALA A 93 4.81 1.85 -3.29
CA ALA A 93 5.87 1.66 -4.28
C ALA A 93 5.57 0.51 -5.25
N VAL A 94 5.08 -0.63 -4.74
CA VAL A 94 4.68 -1.79 -5.57
C VAL A 94 3.49 -1.42 -6.47
N VAL A 95 2.45 -0.83 -5.89
CA VAL A 95 1.23 -0.44 -6.65
C VAL A 95 1.55 0.66 -7.66
N THR A 96 2.39 1.66 -7.34
CA THR A 96 2.82 2.70 -8.27
C THR A 96 3.50 2.10 -9.50
N ARG A 97 4.45 1.18 -9.29
CA ARG A 97 5.16 0.51 -10.38
C ARG A 97 4.21 -0.31 -11.25
N MET A 98 3.28 -1.04 -10.64
CA MET A 98 2.29 -1.82 -11.37
C MET A 98 1.35 -0.94 -12.17
N THR A 99 0.84 0.15 -11.58
CA THR A 99 -0.02 1.11 -12.27
C THR A 99 0.68 1.73 -13.47
N ARG A 100 1.95 2.13 -13.30
CA ARG A 100 2.77 2.65 -14.40
C ARG A 100 2.92 1.63 -15.53
N SER A 101 3.32 0.42 -15.22
CA SER A 101 3.56 -0.63 -16.21
C SER A 101 2.28 -0.98 -16.98
N ALA A 102 1.19 -1.23 -16.27
CA ALA A 102 -0.10 -1.56 -16.85
C ALA A 102 -0.65 -0.43 -17.74
N LEU A 103 -0.51 0.83 -17.30
CA LEU A 103 -0.97 1.95 -18.10
C LEU A 103 -0.13 2.15 -19.37
N LEU A 104 1.19 1.98 -19.30
CA LEU A 104 2.07 2.06 -20.48
C LEU A 104 1.78 0.95 -21.49
N GLU A 105 1.49 -0.26 -21.03
CA GLU A 105 1.10 -1.38 -21.89
C GLU A 105 -0.19 -1.05 -22.64
N VAL A 106 -1.23 -0.65 -21.93
CA VAL A 106 -2.52 -0.28 -22.52
C VAL A 106 -2.40 0.91 -23.49
N LEU A 107 -1.58 1.91 -23.20
CA LEU A 107 -1.38 3.08 -24.07
C LEU A 107 -0.73 2.72 -25.43
N ARG A 108 -0.14 1.53 -25.57
CA ARG A 108 0.46 1.01 -26.82
C ARG A 108 -0.51 0.16 -27.63
N GLU A 109 -1.68 -0.16 -27.13
CA GLU A 109 -2.68 -0.98 -27.78
C GLU A 109 -3.27 -0.31 -29.04
N ASP A 110 -3.65 -1.11 -30.03
CA ASP A 110 -4.14 -0.61 -31.33
C ASP A 110 -5.44 0.17 -31.23
N TYR A 111 -6.33 -0.16 -30.28
CA TYR A 111 -7.54 0.63 -30.07
C TYR A 111 -7.25 2.03 -29.52
N ILE A 112 -6.17 2.23 -28.78
CA ILE A 112 -5.70 3.55 -28.34
C ILE A 112 -5.14 4.35 -29.53
N ARG A 113 -4.37 3.70 -30.42
CA ARG A 113 -3.89 4.32 -31.66
C ARG A 113 -5.06 4.75 -32.53
N THR A 114 -6.07 3.91 -32.65
CA THR A 114 -7.30 4.23 -33.39
C THR A 114 -8.05 5.42 -32.77
N ALA A 115 -8.14 5.50 -31.44
CA ALA A 115 -8.77 6.63 -30.77
C ALA A 115 -8.02 7.95 -31.06
N ARG A 116 -6.68 7.93 -31.04
CA ARG A 116 -5.84 9.07 -31.40
C ARG A 116 -6.04 9.48 -32.87
N ALA A 117 -6.08 8.50 -33.78
CA ALA A 117 -6.32 8.75 -35.22
C ALA A 117 -7.69 9.39 -35.48
N LYS A 118 -8.70 9.13 -34.64
CA LYS A 118 -10.02 9.77 -34.67
C LYS A 118 -10.04 11.18 -34.05
N GLY A 119 -8.89 11.73 -33.65
CA GLY A 119 -8.77 13.08 -33.09
C GLY A 119 -9.26 13.24 -31.67
N MET A 120 -9.38 12.15 -30.89
CA MET A 120 -9.78 12.25 -29.48
C MET A 120 -8.70 12.93 -28.63
N LEU A 121 -9.13 13.76 -27.69
CA LEU A 121 -8.22 14.42 -26.74
C LEU A 121 -7.51 13.39 -25.85
N GLU A 122 -6.20 13.55 -25.66
CA GLU A 122 -5.37 12.61 -24.87
C GLU A 122 -5.92 12.40 -23.45
N LYS A 123 -6.44 13.44 -22.81
CA LYS A 123 -7.10 13.34 -21.50
C LYS A 123 -8.29 12.38 -21.50
N VAL A 124 -9.08 12.37 -22.58
CA VAL A 124 -10.24 11.48 -22.75
C VAL A 124 -9.77 10.05 -22.99
N ILE A 125 -8.73 9.88 -23.82
CA ILE A 125 -8.11 8.58 -24.09
C ILE A 125 -7.60 7.96 -22.80
N ILE A 126 -6.84 8.71 -22.00
CA ILE A 126 -6.30 8.22 -20.73
C ILE A 126 -7.42 7.86 -19.77
N ASN A 127 -8.32 8.81 -19.46
CA ASN A 127 -9.29 8.63 -18.37
C ASN A 127 -10.40 7.63 -18.72
N ARG A 128 -10.86 7.59 -19.97
CA ARG A 128 -12.02 6.79 -20.36
C ARG A 128 -11.66 5.44 -20.98
N HIS A 129 -10.51 5.35 -21.66
CA HIS A 129 -10.13 4.15 -22.40
C HIS A 129 -8.95 3.42 -21.76
N ALA A 130 -7.87 4.14 -21.40
CA ALA A 130 -6.67 3.48 -20.92
C ALA A 130 -6.76 3.09 -19.44
N LEU A 131 -7.18 4.00 -18.55
CA LEU A 131 -7.21 3.75 -17.10
C LEU A 131 -8.12 2.57 -16.74
N LYS A 132 -9.30 2.49 -17.34
CA LYS A 132 -10.24 1.41 -17.03
C LYS A 132 -9.62 0.03 -17.22
N ASN A 133 -8.94 -0.17 -18.36
CA ASN A 133 -8.33 -1.45 -18.70
C ASN A 133 -7.03 -1.71 -17.92
N SER A 134 -6.25 -0.66 -17.62
CA SER A 134 -5.03 -0.79 -16.85
C SER A 134 -5.26 -1.05 -15.36
N MET A 135 -6.47 -0.80 -14.84
CA MET A 135 -6.79 -1.05 -13.44
C MET A 135 -6.96 -2.53 -13.09
N LEU A 136 -7.22 -3.42 -14.04
CA LEU A 136 -7.39 -4.84 -13.76
C LEU A 136 -6.16 -5.45 -13.05
N PRO A 137 -4.94 -5.42 -13.63
CA PRO A 137 -3.77 -5.95 -12.94
C PRO A 137 -3.41 -5.16 -11.66
N VAL A 138 -3.77 -3.87 -11.59
CA VAL A 138 -3.54 -3.07 -10.38
C VAL A 138 -4.41 -3.54 -9.22
N LEU A 139 -5.69 -3.88 -9.48
CA LEU A 139 -6.59 -4.43 -8.46
C LEU A 139 -6.11 -5.77 -7.91
N THR A 140 -5.57 -6.65 -8.78
CA THR A 140 -4.96 -7.91 -8.33
C THR A 140 -3.87 -7.65 -7.31
N ILE A 141 -2.93 -6.77 -7.65
CA ILE A 141 -1.81 -6.45 -6.76
C ILE A 141 -2.31 -5.80 -5.46
N VAL A 142 -3.27 -4.89 -5.53
CA VAL A 142 -3.86 -4.27 -4.34
C VAL A 142 -4.51 -5.33 -3.43
N GLY A 143 -5.22 -6.31 -4.00
CA GLY A 143 -5.82 -7.40 -3.24
C GLY A 143 -4.77 -8.28 -2.56
N ILE A 144 -3.73 -8.68 -3.29
CA ILE A 144 -2.62 -9.48 -2.76
C ILE A 144 -1.92 -8.73 -1.62
N GLU A 145 -1.57 -7.46 -1.83
CA GLU A 145 -0.91 -6.64 -0.82
C GLU A 145 -1.79 -6.42 0.43
N PHE A 146 -3.10 -6.29 0.24
CA PHE A 146 -4.05 -6.20 1.35
C PHE A 146 -4.11 -7.50 2.18
N ALA A 147 -4.13 -8.66 1.52
CA ALA A 147 -4.08 -9.95 2.20
C ALA A 147 -2.79 -10.13 3.02
N PHE A 148 -1.65 -9.72 2.46
CA PHE A 148 -0.36 -9.72 3.18
C PHE A 148 -0.35 -8.78 4.40
N LEU A 149 -0.99 -7.61 4.30
CA LEU A 149 -1.11 -6.68 5.44
C LEU A 149 -1.82 -7.31 6.64
N ILE A 150 -2.86 -8.10 6.37
CA ILE A 150 -3.66 -8.75 7.43
C ILE A 150 -2.95 -9.96 8.03
N GLY A 151 -2.12 -10.66 7.22
CA GLY A 151 -1.26 -11.76 7.71
C GLY A 151 -0.26 -11.34 8.77
N GLY A 152 -0.12 -10.02 9.01
CA GLY A 152 0.64 -9.43 10.09
C GLY A 152 2.00 -8.89 9.65
N LEU A 153 2.34 -7.78 10.25
CA LEU A 153 3.62 -7.09 10.07
C LEU A 153 4.45 -7.23 11.34
N VAL A 154 4.70 -8.48 11.76
CA VAL A 154 5.30 -8.84 13.06
C VAL A 154 6.44 -7.91 13.47
N VAL A 155 7.43 -7.75 12.61
CA VAL A 155 8.61 -6.93 12.92
C VAL A 155 8.26 -5.45 13.03
N THR A 156 7.37 -4.94 12.18
CA THR A 156 6.92 -3.53 12.26
C THR A 156 6.07 -3.30 13.51
N GLU A 157 5.22 -4.27 13.88
CA GLU A 157 4.43 -4.23 15.11
C GLU A 157 5.35 -4.19 16.34
N GLN A 158 6.43 -4.98 16.36
CA GLN A 158 7.44 -4.96 17.43
C GLN A 158 8.18 -3.62 17.51
N VAL A 159 8.62 -3.06 16.37
CA VAL A 159 9.34 -1.78 16.32
C VAL A 159 8.51 -0.63 16.91
N PHE A 160 7.21 -0.61 16.64
CA PHE A 160 6.28 0.42 17.14
C PHE A 160 5.54 0.02 18.42
N ASN A 161 5.88 -1.13 19.01
CA ASN A 161 5.22 -1.73 20.20
C ASN A 161 3.69 -1.80 20.04
N LEU A 162 3.21 -2.25 18.89
CA LEU A 162 1.80 -2.45 18.63
C LEU A 162 1.38 -3.88 19.00
N ASN A 163 0.21 -4.03 19.62
CA ASN A 163 -0.42 -5.31 19.86
C ASN A 163 -1.23 -5.74 18.62
N GLY A 164 -0.52 -6.15 17.57
CA GLY A 164 -1.13 -6.56 16.31
C GLY A 164 -1.28 -8.08 16.17
N LEU A 165 -1.94 -8.52 15.09
CA LEU A 165 -2.19 -9.94 14.80
C LEU A 165 -0.89 -10.72 14.57
N GLY A 166 0.10 -10.11 13.93
CA GLY A 166 1.37 -10.76 13.66
C GLY A 166 2.16 -11.05 14.94
N ARG A 167 2.19 -10.10 15.87
CA ARG A 167 2.80 -10.28 17.18
C ARG A 167 2.07 -11.36 17.98
N LEU A 168 0.75 -11.30 18.04
CA LEU A 168 -0.07 -12.31 18.73
C LEU A 168 0.16 -13.72 18.16
N PHE A 169 0.32 -13.83 16.84
CA PHE A 169 0.63 -15.10 16.18
C PHE A 169 1.98 -15.66 16.64
N VAL A 170 3.04 -14.85 16.64
CA VAL A 170 4.36 -15.29 17.10
C VAL A 170 4.36 -15.66 18.60
N GLU A 171 3.67 -14.89 19.42
CA GLU A 171 3.51 -15.18 20.86
C GLU A 171 2.75 -16.48 21.09
N SER A 172 1.67 -16.77 20.34
CA SER A 172 0.91 -18.03 20.45
C SER A 172 1.73 -19.25 20.03
N VAL A 173 2.53 -19.13 18.97
CA VAL A 173 3.45 -20.20 18.54
C VAL A 173 4.53 -20.44 19.60
N GLY A 174 5.12 -19.37 20.13
CA GLY A 174 6.14 -19.46 21.19
C GLY A 174 5.61 -20.07 22.50
N ALA A 175 4.36 -19.80 22.84
CA ALA A 175 3.66 -20.38 23.98
C ALA A 175 3.14 -21.81 23.73
N GLN A 176 3.30 -22.34 22.49
CA GLN A 176 2.75 -23.65 22.07
C GLN A 176 1.21 -23.73 22.20
N ASP A 177 0.52 -22.59 22.13
CA ASP A 177 -0.94 -22.53 22.12
C ASP A 177 -1.47 -22.85 20.72
N PHE A 178 -1.66 -24.15 20.45
CA PHE A 178 -2.14 -24.64 19.18
C PHE A 178 -3.56 -24.15 18.86
N ASN A 179 -4.41 -24.00 19.89
CA ASN A 179 -5.78 -23.55 19.69
C ASN A 179 -5.82 -22.11 19.17
N LEU A 180 -5.11 -21.20 19.83
CA LEU A 180 -5.02 -19.80 19.41
C LEU A 180 -4.31 -19.66 18.07
N THR A 181 -3.21 -20.39 17.87
CA THR A 181 -2.47 -20.42 16.59
C THR A 181 -3.38 -20.84 15.43
N GLN A 182 -4.16 -21.92 15.60
CA GLN A 182 -5.10 -22.39 14.58
C GLN A 182 -6.19 -21.35 14.28
N GLN A 183 -6.77 -20.72 15.29
CA GLN A 183 -7.78 -19.70 15.12
C GLN A 183 -7.25 -18.47 14.35
N LEU A 184 -6.00 -18.03 14.67
CA LEU A 184 -5.36 -16.93 13.95
C LEU A 184 -5.09 -17.27 12.50
N VAL A 185 -4.62 -18.50 12.20
CA VAL A 185 -4.44 -18.96 10.80
C VAL A 185 -5.79 -18.97 10.07
N MET A 186 -6.84 -19.52 10.68
CA MET A 186 -8.17 -19.54 10.09
C MET A 186 -8.70 -18.12 9.81
N LEU A 187 -8.48 -17.18 10.74
CA LEU A 187 -8.85 -15.78 10.56
C LEU A 187 -8.13 -15.16 9.35
N VAL A 188 -6.82 -15.34 9.25
CA VAL A 188 -6.02 -14.81 8.12
C VAL A 188 -6.47 -15.40 6.80
N VAL A 189 -6.71 -16.72 6.75
CA VAL A 189 -7.20 -17.40 5.55
C VAL A 189 -8.60 -16.91 5.17
N LEU A 190 -9.50 -16.76 6.14
CA LEU A 190 -10.85 -16.22 5.90
C LEU A 190 -10.78 -14.83 5.27
N VAL A 191 -9.94 -13.95 5.82
CA VAL A 191 -9.79 -12.60 5.28
C VAL A 191 -9.16 -12.61 3.89
N ALA A 192 -8.19 -13.49 3.63
CA ALA A 192 -7.59 -13.65 2.30
C ALA A 192 -8.65 -14.10 1.27
N VAL A 193 -9.50 -15.06 1.61
CA VAL A 193 -10.60 -15.53 0.76
C VAL A 193 -11.61 -14.42 0.51
N LEU A 194 -12.03 -13.69 1.55
CA LEU A 194 -12.94 -12.55 1.40
C LEU A 194 -12.33 -11.44 0.54
N THR A 195 -11.05 -11.17 0.68
CA THR A 195 -10.35 -10.18 -0.14
C THR A 195 -10.35 -10.59 -1.60
N ASN A 196 -10.02 -11.84 -1.91
CA ASN A 196 -10.07 -12.36 -3.29
C ASN A 196 -11.48 -12.29 -3.86
N PHE A 197 -12.49 -12.66 -3.09
CA PHE A 197 -13.88 -12.55 -3.50
C PHE A 197 -14.28 -11.11 -3.84
N VAL A 198 -13.87 -10.12 -3.03
CA VAL A 198 -14.12 -8.71 -3.31
C VAL A 198 -13.39 -8.26 -4.58
N VAL A 199 -12.14 -8.71 -4.80
CA VAL A 199 -11.38 -8.43 -6.03
C VAL A 199 -12.10 -9.00 -7.25
N ASP A 200 -12.61 -10.22 -7.17
CA ASP A 200 -13.35 -10.88 -8.27
C ASP A 200 -14.65 -10.12 -8.59
N LEU A 201 -15.36 -9.63 -7.58
CA LEU A 201 -16.53 -8.77 -7.77
C LEU A 201 -16.16 -7.45 -8.47
N LEU A 202 -15.03 -6.85 -8.09
CA LEU A 202 -14.53 -5.63 -8.73
C LEU A 202 -14.13 -5.89 -10.19
N TYR A 203 -13.58 -7.06 -10.50
CA TYR A 203 -13.31 -7.48 -11.88
C TYR A 203 -14.61 -7.55 -12.70
N ALA A 204 -15.62 -8.25 -12.18
CA ALA A 204 -16.92 -8.37 -12.86
C ALA A 204 -17.59 -6.99 -13.10
N TRP A 205 -17.31 -6.01 -12.24
CA TRP A 205 -17.81 -4.64 -12.40
C TRP A 205 -17.00 -3.83 -13.43
N LEU A 206 -15.67 -4.00 -13.47
CA LEU A 206 -14.79 -3.29 -14.38
C LEU A 206 -14.82 -3.85 -15.80
N ASP A 207 -14.88 -5.17 -15.94
CA ASP A 207 -14.94 -5.85 -17.24
C ASP A 207 -16.27 -6.58 -17.44
N PRO A 208 -17.25 -5.96 -18.14
CA PRO A 208 -18.55 -6.58 -18.43
C PRO A 208 -18.48 -7.83 -19.32
N ARG A 209 -17.29 -8.14 -19.90
CA ARG A 209 -17.11 -9.31 -20.77
C ARG A 209 -16.95 -10.63 -20.00
N ILE A 210 -16.76 -10.52 -18.68
CA ILE A 210 -16.62 -11.68 -17.77
C ILE A 210 -17.98 -12.18 -17.25
N ARG A 211 -19.05 -11.50 -17.63
CA ARG A 211 -20.43 -11.90 -17.25
C ARG A 211 -20.98 -12.98 -18.17
#